data_507babfe62233dac69359de7abc66d73
#
_entry.id   507babfe62233dac69359de7abc66d73
#
_cell.length_a   1.000
_cell.length_b   1.000
_cell.length_c   1.000
_cell.angle_alpha   90.00
_cell.angle_beta   90.00
_cell.angle_gamma   90.00
#
_symmetry.space_group_name_H-M   'P 1'
#
loop_
_entity.id
_entity.type
_entity.pdbx_description
1 polymer ?
#
loop_
_entity_poly.entity_id
_entity_poly.type
_entity_poly.pdbx_seq_one_letter_code
_entity_poly.pdbx_strand_id
1 'polypeptide(L)'
;MKLNKIKIAIDSPAGAGAGTQSKLLSKHYNLFYLDTGKFYRVLAYDKIKNPDKFNLKYIKKRIKKIKLKDLNHKKLLPNEIGIEASKISKNRIIRKLIDGIQKKYAYSPPKKYNGSCLDGRDITYKILPDADFKFFLTANIKTRAKRRYMELKKLDKKIKFNDVFKSIKQRDQSDYKRKISPLKKTKDSILIDTTHLTINECFNKMKNIIDRGVNINRNSKNLKLNN
;
A
#
# COMPACT_ATOMS: atom_id res chain seq x y z
N MET A 1 29.56 7.87 -0.64
CA MET A 1 28.84 7.57 -1.91
C MET A 1 27.34 7.49 -1.64
N LYS A 2 26.52 8.42 -2.18
CA LYS A 2 25.06 8.40 -1.95
C LYS A 2 24.48 7.16 -2.63
N LEU A 3 23.91 6.23 -1.86
CA LEU A 3 23.06 5.17 -2.39
C LEU A 3 22.00 5.80 -3.28
N ASN A 4 21.86 5.32 -4.52
CA ASN A 4 20.69 5.68 -5.33
C ASN A 4 19.45 5.41 -4.50
N LYS A 5 18.51 6.34 -4.50
CA LYS A 5 17.27 6.23 -3.72
C LYS A 5 16.51 4.97 -4.12
N ILE A 6 16.44 3.98 -3.22
CA ILE A 6 15.74 2.70 -3.46
C ILE A 6 14.23 2.96 -3.51
N LYS A 7 13.57 2.43 -4.54
CA LYS A 7 12.13 2.48 -4.72
C LYS A 7 11.54 1.08 -4.64
N ILE A 8 10.65 0.86 -3.67
CA ILE A 8 9.96 -0.42 -3.46
C ILE A 8 8.45 -0.22 -3.70
N ALA A 9 7.88 -1.02 -4.58
CA ALA A 9 6.45 -1.05 -4.87
C ALA A 9 5.84 -2.39 -4.45
N ILE A 10 4.79 -2.35 -3.63
CA ILE A 10 4.11 -3.55 -3.13
C ILE A 10 2.62 -3.46 -3.43
N ASP A 11 2.10 -4.41 -4.20
CA ASP A 11 0.65 -4.57 -4.40
C ASP A 11 0.15 -5.83 -3.72
N SER A 12 -1.07 -5.77 -3.21
CA SER A 12 -1.68 -6.92 -2.51
C SER A 12 -3.20 -6.79 -2.36
N PRO A 13 -3.95 -7.88 -2.24
CA PRO A 13 -5.30 -7.85 -1.71
C PRO A 13 -5.29 -7.48 -0.21
N ALA A 14 -6.47 -7.12 0.31
CA ALA A 14 -6.60 -6.72 1.71
C ALA A 14 -6.21 -7.86 2.67
N GLY A 15 -5.42 -7.55 3.71
CA GLY A 15 -5.01 -8.51 4.75
C GLY A 15 -3.86 -9.45 4.35
N ALA A 16 -3.22 -9.28 3.18
CA ALA A 16 -2.07 -10.09 2.76
C ALA A 16 -0.74 -9.72 3.44
N GLY A 17 -0.72 -8.69 4.29
CA GLY A 17 0.47 -8.34 5.07
C GLY A 17 1.34 -7.24 4.45
N ALA A 18 0.98 -6.67 3.29
CA ALA A 18 1.78 -5.64 2.62
C ALA A 18 2.14 -4.46 3.54
N GLY A 19 1.17 -3.86 4.24
CA GLY A 19 1.44 -2.74 5.14
C GLY A 19 2.42 -3.06 6.28
N THR A 20 2.40 -4.29 6.81
CA THR A 20 3.36 -4.76 7.82
C THR A 20 4.75 -4.87 7.22
N GLN A 21 4.87 -5.53 6.07
CA GLN A 21 6.16 -5.72 5.40
C GLN A 21 6.74 -4.40 4.90
N SER A 22 5.92 -3.52 4.32
CA SER A 22 6.37 -2.18 3.91
C SER A 22 6.94 -1.37 5.05
N LYS A 23 6.34 -1.43 6.25
CA LYS A 23 6.87 -0.76 7.44
C LYS A 23 8.20 -1.34 7.87
N LEU A 24 8.33 -2.67 7.91
CA LEU A 24 9.57 -3.34 8.30
C LEU A 24 10.71 -3.03 7.32
N LEU A 25 10.45 -3.15 6.02
CA LEU A 25 11.42 -2.80 4.97
C LEU A 25 11.81 -1.33 5.03
N SER A 26 10.82 -0.45 5.22
CA SER A 26 11.10 0.99 5.33
C SER A 26 11.96 1.33 6.53
N LYS A 27 11.72 0.68 7.68
CA LYS A 27 12.58 0.83 8.87
C LYS A 27 13.99 0.31 8.61
N HIS A 28 14.12 -0.86 7.99
CA HIS A 28 15.40 -1.53 7.75
C HIS A 28 16.31 -0.76 6.79
N TYR A 29 15.73 -0.25 5.67
CA TYR A 29 16.49 0.47 4.63
C TYR A 29 16.44 1.99 4.76
N ASN A 30 15.83 2.53 5.82
CA ASN A 30 15.57 3.95 6.01
C ASN A 30 14.82 4.57 4.82
N LEU A 31 13.65 3.95 4.43
CA LEU A 31 12.82 4.43 3.33
C LEU A 31 11.60 5.19 3.86
N PHE A 32 11.13 6.13 3.07
CA PHE A 32 9.84 6.77 3.31
C PHE A 32 8.70 5.79 3.01
N TYR A 33 7.94 5.43 4.06
CA TYR A 33 6.78 4.56 3.93
C TYR A 33 5.50 5.33 3.60
N LEU A 34 4.74 4.85 2.61
CA LEU A 34 3.43 5.37 2.27
C LEU A 34 2.40 4.26 2.03
N ASP A 35 1.42 4.14 2.94
CA ASP A 35 0.18 3.38 2.71
C ASP A 35 -0.75 4.23 1.84
N THR A 36 -0.78 3.91 0.55
CA THR A 36 -1.53 4.72 -0.43
C THR A 36 -3.04 4.60 -0.27
N GLY A 37 -3.52 3.50 0.29
CA GLY A 37 -4.93 3.28 0.59
C GLY A 37 -5.50 4.25 1.62
N LYS A 38 -4.65 4.82 2.47
CA LYS A 38 -5.09 5.75 3.53
C LYS A 38 -5.63 7.07 3.01
N PHE A 39 -5.21 7.54 1.84
CA PHE A 39 -5.82 8.73 1.21
C PHE A 39 -7.32 8.50 0.95
N TYR A 40 -7.66 7.34 0.41
CA TYR A 40 -9.07 6.97 0.17
C TYR A 40 -9.83 6.78 1.48
N ARG A 41 -9.16 6.30 2.54
CA ARG A 41 -9.77 6.16 3.87
C ARG A 41 -10.06 7.50 4.54
N VAL A 42 -9.22 8.51 4.35
CA VAL A 42 -9.51 9.88 4.81
C VAL A 42 -10.79 10.40 4.16
N LEU A 43 -10.90 10.27 2.83
CA LEU A 43 -12.11 10.68 2.12
C LEU A 43 -13.34 9.85 2.51
N ALA A 44 -13.18 8.55 2.77
CA ALA A 44 -14.25 7.68 3.23
C ALA A 44 -14.76 8.10 4.62
N TYR A 45 -13.85 8.41 5.53
CA TYR A 45 -14.20 8.93 6.85
C TYR A 45 -14.98 10.25 6.74
N ASP A 46 -14.49 11.18 5.92
CA ASP A 46 -15.14 12.47 5.71
C ASP A 46 -16.56 12.30 5.12
N LYS A 47 -16.72 11.37 4.15
CA LYS A 47 -18.03 11.07 3.53
C LYS A 47 -19.02 10.48 4.53
N ILE A 48 -18.58 9.54 5.36
CA ILE A 48 -19.45 8.90 6.37
C ILE A 48 -19.88 9.92 7.41
N LYS A 49 -18.99 10.84 7.79
CA LYS A 49 -19.29 11.87 8.80
C LYS A 49 -20.15 13.01 8.28
N ASN A 50 -20.00 13.40 7.03
CA ASN A 50 -20.69 14.54 6.44
C ASN A 50 -21.11 14.23 5.00
N PRO A 51 -22.09 13.32 4.75
CA PRO A 51 -22.47 12.87 3.42
C PRO A 51 -22.93 14.03 2.53
N ASP A 52 -23.70 14.98 3.05
CA ASP A 52 -24.28 16.09 2.30
C ASP A 52 -23.22 17.07 1.78
N LYS A 53 -22.09 17.18 2.48
CA LYS A 53 -20.97 18.04 2.07
C LYS A 53 -20.00 17.35 1.11
N PHE A 54 -20.17 16.04 0.87
CA PHE A 54 -19.22 15.25 0.10
C PHE A 54 -19.43 15.36 -1.42
N ASN A 55 -19.13 16.53 -1.96
CA ASN A 55 -19.18 16.84 -3.38
C ASN A 55 -17.76 17.04 -3.96
N LEU A 56 -17.65 17.18 -5.28
CA LEU A 56 -16.35 17.28 -5.97
C LEU A 56 -15.53 18.52 -5.54
N LYS A 57 -16.19 19.66 -5.25
CA LYS A 57 -15.54 20.89 -4.77
C LYS A 57 -14.89 20.65 -3.40
N TYR A 58 -15.63 20.02 -2.48
CA TYR A 58 -15.11 19.60 -1.17
C TYR A 58 -13.91 18.65 -1.32
N ILE A 59 -14.06 17.59 -2.13
CA ILE A 59 -13.03 16.57 -2.32
C ILE A 59 -11.73 17.17 -2.85
N LYS A 60 -11.79 18.02 -3.88
CA LYS A 60 -10.62 18.73 -4.43
C LYS A 60 -9.90 19.55 -3.36
N LYS A 61 -10.66 20.32 -2.55
CA LYS A 61 -10.12 21.13 -1.45
C LYS A 61 -9.51 20.24 -0.36
N ARG A 62 -10.19 19.14 0.00
CA ARG A 62 -9.75 18.23 1.06
C ARG A 62 -8.46 17.52 0.70
N ILE A 63 -8.35 16.96 -0.52
CA ILE A 63 -7.16 16.25 -0.99
C ILE A 63 -5.92 17.15 -0.91
N LYS A 64 -6.01 18.42 -1.30
CA LYS A 64 -4.90 19.38 -1.19
C LYS A 64 -4.45 19.64 0.26
N LYS A 65 -5.35 19.46 1.23
CA LYS A 65 -5.11 19.71 2.66
C LYS A 65 -4.69 18.46 3.45
N ILE A 66 -4.72 17.26 2.85
CA ILE A 66 -4.29 16.04 3.54
C ILE A 66 -2.80 16.13 3.86
N LYS A 67 -2.47 16.06 5.14
CA LYS A 67 -1.09 15.97 5.64
C LYS A 67 -0.76 14.51 5.97
N LEU A 68 0.53 14.15 5.96
CA LEU A 68 0.97 12.78 6.28
C LEU A 68 0.50 12.32 7.69
N LYS A 69 0.40 13.24 8.65
CA LYS A 69 -0.14 12.94 9.98
C LYS A 69 -1.59 12.46 9.96
N ASP A 70 -2.39 12.97 9.03
CA ASP A 70 -3.81 12.60 8.90
C ASP A 70 -3.99 11.14 8.50
N LEU A 71 -3.00 10.59 7.75
CA LEU A 71 -3.00 9.19 7.30
C LEU A 71 -2.80 8.18 8.44
N ASN A 72 -2.33 8.62 9.62
CA ASN A 72 -2.04 7.74 10.75
C ASN A 72 -3.12 7.74 11.83
N HIS A 73 -4.25 8.41 11.58
CA HIS A 73 -5.31 8.53 12.56
C HIS A 73 -6.06 7.20 12.78
N LYS A 74 -6.27 6.79 14.04
CA LYS A 74 -6.98 5.55 14.41
C LYS A 74 -8.40 5.47 13.83
N LYS A 75 -9.07 6.63 13.62
CA LYS A 75 -10.40 6.73 12.99
C LYS A 75 -10.48 6.15 11.57
N LEU A 76 -9.34 5.93 10.91
CA LEU A 76 -9.28 5.34 9.57
C LEU A 76 -9.27 3.79 9.58
N LEU A 77 -9.15 3.16 10.75
CA LEU A 77 -9.00 1.70 10.88
C LEU A 77 -10.30 0.91 10.78
N PRO A 78 -11.49 1.40 11.18
CA PRO A 78 -12.73 0.65 11.13
C PRO A 78 -13.00 0.01 9.78
N ASN A 79 -13.74 -1.11 9.80
CA ASN A 79 -13.98 -1.90 8.60
C ASN A 79 -14.85 -1.16 7.57
N GLU A 80 -15.86 -0.43 8.04
CA GLU A 80 -16.74 0.42 7.22
C GLU A 80 -15.98 1.45 6.40
N ILE A 81 -14.95 2.10 7.02
CA ILE A 81 -14.07 3.04 6.34
C ILE A 81 -13.32 2.36 5.19
N GLY A 82 -12.89 1.10 5.39
CA GLY A 82 -12.21 0.34 4.35
C GLY A 82 -13.12 -0.03 3.17
N ILE A 83 -14.37 -0.35 3.43
CA ILE A 83 -15.39 -0.66 2.41
C ILE A 83 -15.68 0.60 1.60
N GLU A 84 -15.96 1.72 2.28
CA GLU A 84 -16.27 2.98 1.61
C GLU A 84 -15.07 3.52 0.81
N ALA A 85 -13.85 3.39 1.33
CA ALA A 85 -12.63 3.74 0.61
C ALA A 85 -12.49 2.94 -0.70
N SER A 86 -12.84 1.65 -0.69
CA SER A 86 -12.85 0.83 -1.92
C SER A 86 -13.87 1.34 -2.93
N LYS A 87 -15.07 1.79 -2.49
CA LYS A 87 -16.06 2.41 -3.37
C LYS A 87 -15.56 3.73 -3.98
N ILE A 88 -15.02 4.63 -3.15
CA ILE A 88 -14.46 5.92 -3.56
C ILE A 88 -13.31 5.74 -4.55
N SER A 89 -12.48 4.71 -4.37
CA SER A 89 -11.34 4.43 -5.24
C SER A 89 -11.73 4.06 -6.69
N LYS A 90 -13.00 3.80 -6.99
CA LYS A 90 -13.51 3.57 -8.36
C LYS A 90 -13.72 4.87 -9.13
N ASN A 91 -13.79 6.02 -8.44
CA ASN A 91 -14.02 7.31 -9.10
C ASN A 91 -12.74 7.78 -9.80
N ARG A 92 -12.80 7.99 -11.11
CA ARG A 92 -11.67 8.37 -11.97
C ARG A 92 -11.05 9.70 -11.56
N ILE A 93 -11.90 10.69 -11.24
CA ILE A 93 -11.43 12.06 -10.89
C ILE A 93 -10.70 12.04 -9.56
N ILE A 94 -11.29 11.39 -8.53
CA ILE A 94 -10.68 11.27 -7.21
C ILE A 94 -9.33 10.55 -7.31
N ARG A 95 -9.29 9.46 -8.08
CA ARG A 95 -8.06 8.69 -8.30
C ARG A 95 -6.98 9.55 -8.93
N LYS A 96 -7.28 10.27 -10.02
CA LYS A 96 -6.30 11.16 -10.69
C LYS A 96 -5.68 12.18 -9.73
N LEU A 97 -6.49 12.76 -8.83
CA LEU A 97 -6.03 13.71 -7.83
C LEU A 97 -5.10 13.07 -6.79
N ILE A 98 -5.46 11.87 -6.31
CA ILE A 98 -4.67 11.12 -5.31
C ILE A 98 -3.39 10.59 -5.94
N ASP A 99 -3.42 10.06 -7.16
CA ASP A 99 -2.25 9.55 -7.89
C ASP A 99 -1.12 10.59 -7.97
N GLY A 100 -1.47 11.86 -8.19
CA GLY A 100 -0.49 12.95 -8.22
C GLY A 100 0.29 13.11 -6.90
N ILE A 101 -0.41 13.00 -5.77
CA ILE A 101 0.22 13.07 -4.43
C ILE A 101 1.06 11.83 -4.16
N GLN A 102 0.55 10.66 -4.50
CA GLN A 102 1.27 9.39 -4.30
C GLN A 102 2.57 9.38 -5.11
N LYS A 103 2.53 9.79 -6.40
CA LYS A 103 3.70 9.93 -7.26
C LYS A 103 4.71 10.94 -6.69
N LYS A 104 4.25 12.09 -6.21
CA LYS A 104 5.14 13.08 -5.57
C LYS A 104 5.96 12.44 -4.44
N TYR A 105 5.34 11.70 -3.53
CA TYR A 105 6.06 11.04 -2.44
C TYR A 105 6.88 9.83 -2.90
N ALA A 106 6.44 9.13 -3.95
CA ALA A 106 7.18 8.00 -4.51
C ALA A 106 8.53 8.43 -5.07
N TYR A 107 8.55 9.51 -5.87
CA TYR A 107 9.74 9.98 -6.56
C TYR A 107 10.53 11.04 -5.80
N SER A 108 9.87 11.77 -4.91
CA SER A 108 10.48 12.85 -4.11
C SER A 108 10.15 12.67 -2.63
N PRO A 109 10.62 11.57 -2.00
CA PRO A 109 10.43 11.39 -0.56
C PRO A 109 11.22 12.46 0.22
N PRO A 110 10.85 12.75 1.50
CA PRO A 110 11.59 13.68 2.33
C PRO A 110 13.09 13.35 2.38
N LYS A 111 13.96 14.38 2.35
CA LYS A 111 15.42 14.26 2.17
C LYS A 111 16.13 13.33 3.16
N LYS A 112 15.56 13.12 4.36
CA LYS A 112 16.11 12.24 5.40
C LYS A 112 16.03 10.74 5.08
N TYR A 113 15.28 10.35 4.03
CA TYR A 113 15.11 8.95 3.65
C TYR A 113 15.94 8.58 2.43
N ASN A 114 16.38 7.32 2.39
CA ASN A 114 17.17 6.73 1.30
C ASN A 114 16.34 6.28 0.11
N GLY A 115 15.06 6.64 0.04
CA GLY A 115 14.14 6.25 -1.01
C GLY A 115 12.72 6.14 -0.51
N SER A 116 11.91 5.32 -1.18
CA SER A 116 10.49 5.17 -0.87
C SER A 116 10.03 3.72 -0.92
N CYS A 117 9.07 3.38 -0.07
CA CYS A 117 8.37 2.10 -0.08
C CYS A 117 6.86 2.37 -0.02
N LEU A 118 6.17 2.02 -1.08
CA LEU A 118 4.72 2.23 -1.20
C LEU A 118 3.98 0.90 -1.25
N ASP A 119 2.87 0.82 -0.54
CA ASP A 119 1.94 -0.29 -0.68
C ASP A 119 0.55 0.15 -1.12
N GLY A 120 -0.10 -0.71 -1.91
CA GLY A 120 -1.42 -0.43 -2.46
C GLY A 120 -2.00 -1.54 -3.33
N ARG A 121 -2.59 -1.14 -4.50
CA ARG A 121 -3.25 -2.05 -5.44
C ARG A 121 -2.77 -1.89 -6.89
N ASP A 122 -2.17 -0.77 -7.20
CA ASP A 122 -1.73 -0.36 -8.54
C ASP A 122 -0.38 0.37 -8.51
N ILE A 123 0.41 0.10 -7.46
CA ILE A 123 1.69 0.75 -7.24
C ILE A 123 2.69 0.30 -8.28
N THR A 124 2.79 -1.02 -8.51
CA THR A 124 3.81 -1.66 -9.37
C THR A 124 3.71 -1.29 -10.86
N TYR A 125 2.55 -0.79 -11.31
CA TYR A 125 2.35 -0.49 -12.74
C TYR A 125 1.83 0.91 -13.04
N LYS A 126 1.33 1.65 -12.03
CA LYS A 126 0.75 2.97 -12.26
C LYS A 126 1.43 4.08 -11.48
N ILE A 127 1.68 3.86 -10.18
CA ILE A 127 2.23 4.90 -9.30
C ILE A 127 3.75 4.92 -9.38
N LEU A 128 4.39 3.74 -9.35
CA LEU A 128 5.83 3.56 -9.34
C LEU A 128 6.24 2.43 -10.30
N PRO A 129 5.96 2.58 -11.63
CA PRO A 129 6.21 1.53 -12.61
C PRO A 129 7.69 1.23 -12.83
N ASP A 130 8.59 2.12 -12.42
CA ASP A 130 10.04 2.00 -12.48
C ASP A 130 10.66 1.72 -11.09
N ALA A 131 9.88 1.12 -10.16
CA ALA A 131 10.42 0.68 -8.88
C ALA A 131 11.56 -0.33 -9.07
N ASP A 132 12.61 -0.19 -8.26
CA ASP A 132 13.77 -1.10 -8.27
C ASP A 132 13.35 -2.52 -7.84
N PHE A 133 12.37 -2.60 -6.93
CA PHE A 133 11.80 -3.86 -6.45
C PHE A 133 10.27 -3.79 -6.46
N LYS A 134 9.66 -4.73 -7.17
CA LYS A 134 8.22 -4.87 -7.27
C LYS A 134 7.77 -6.19 -6.65
N PHE A 135 6.88 -6.14 -5.70
CA PHE A 135 6.32 -7.30 -5.04
C PHE A 135 4.80 -7.36 -5.20
N PHE A 136 4.30 -8.56 -5.35
CA PHE A 136 2.87 -8.86 -5.23
C PHE A 136 2.69 -9.84 -4.08
N LEU A 137 2.16 -9.37 -2.96
CA LEU A 137 1.88 -10.23 -1.82
C LEU A 137 0.47 -10.78 -1.93
N THR A 138 0.33 -12.08 -1.63
CA THR A 138 -0.97 -12.75 -1.55
C THR A 138 -1.06 -13.63 -0.30
N ALA A 139 -2.24 -14.09 0.03
CA ALA A 139 -2.51 -15.17 0.97
C ALA A 139 -3.93 -15.68 0.73
N ASN A 140 -4.24 -16.90 1.18
CA ASN A 140 -5.60 -17.40 1.10
C ASN A 140 -6.58 -16.50 1.88
N ILE A 141 -7.82 -16.47 1.45
CA ILE A 141 -8.83 -15.54 1.99
C ILE A 141 -9.10 -15.76 3.48
N LYS A 142 -9.07 -17.02 3.95
CA LYS A 142 -9.30 -17.35 5.37
C LYS A 142 -8.19 -16.77 6.25
N THR A 143 -6.91 -16.93 5.84
CA THR A 143 -5.75 -16.36 6.55
C THR A 143 -5.84 -14.83 6.59
N ARG A 144 -6.17 -14.17 5.46
CA ARG A 144 -6.30 -12.71 5.39
C ARG A 144 -7.45 -12.19 6.27
N ALA A 145 -8.58 -12.88 6.26
CA ALA A 145 -9.72 -12.56 7.12
C ALA A 145 -9.38 -12.74 8.61
N LYS A 146 -8.68 -13.82 8.98
CA LYS A 146 -8.23 -14.07 10.36
C LYS A 146 -7.28 -12.96 10.84
N ARG A 147 -6.28 -12.58 10.04
CA ARG A 147 -5.36 -11.49 10.35
C ARG A 147 -6.11 -10.18 10.57
N ARG A 148 -7.02 -9.85 9.66
CA ARG A 148 -7.83 -8.61 9.76
C ARG A 148 -8.79 -8.65 10.93
N TYR A 149 -9.40 -9.78 11.21
CA TYR A 149 -10.27 -9.98 12.39
C TYR A 149 -9.50 -9.73 13.69
N MET A 150 -8.31 -10.32 13.85
CA MET A 150 -7.48 -10.12 15.03
C MET A 150 -7.05 -8.65 15.21
N GLU A 151 -6.78 -7.95 14.13
CA GLU A 151 -6.48 -6.52 14.14
C GLU A 151 -7.69 -5.69 14.60
N LEU A 152 -8.86 -5.95 14.02
CA LEU A 152 -10.08 -5.21 14.32
C LEU A 152 -10.64 -5.51 15.71
N LYS A 153 -10.51 -6.75 16.19
CA LYS A 153 -10.97 -7.17 17.51
C LYS A 153 -10.28 -6.41 18.66
N LYS A 154 -9.07 -5.89 18.41
CA LYS A 154 -8.38 -5.00 19.37
C LYS A 154 -9.04 -3.63 19.48
N LEU A 155 -9.81 -3.21 18.47
CA LEU A 155 -10.48 -1.92 18.43
C LEU A 155 -11.96 -2.03 18.82
N ASP A 156 -12.59 -3.15 18.44
CA ASP A 156 -13.99 -3.45 18.68
C ASP A 156 -14.15 -4.93 19.06
N LYS A 157 -14.44 -5.21 20.33
CA LYS A 157 -14.63 -6.56 20.86
C LYS A 157 -15.87 -7.26 20.29
N LYS A 158 -16.86 -6.52 19.77
CA LYS A 158 -18.13 -7.05 19.25
C LYS A 158 -18.03 -7.51 17.79
N ILE A 159 -16.92 -7.25 17.10
CA ILE A 159 -16.77 -7.62 15.69
C ILE A 159 -16.83 -9.14 15.51
N LYS A 160 -17.53 -9.59 14.47
CA LYS A 160 -17.67 -11.02 14.14
C LYS A 160 -16.74 -11.40 12.98
N PHE A 161 -16.13 -12.57 13.04
CA PHE A 161 -15.25 -13.07 11.99
C PHE A 161 -15.94 -13.14 10.62
N ASN A 162 -17.20 -13.62 10.58
CA ASN A 162 -17.94 -13.74 9.33
C ASN A 162 -18.16 -12.39 8.62
N ASP A 163 -18.34 -11.29 9.37
CA ASP A 163 -18.51 -9.97 8.79
C ASP A 163 -17.20 -9.47 8.18
N VAL A 164 -16.09 -9.74 8.87
CA VAL A 164 -14.75 -9.43 8.33
C VAL A 164 -14.45 -10.25 7.09
N PHE A 165 -14.77 -11.55 7.10
CA PHE A 165 -14.59 -12.45 5.96
C PHE A 165 -15.39 -11.97 4.73
N LYS A 166 -16.67 -11.68 4.91
CA LYS A 166 -17.53 -11.11 3.85
C LYS A 166 -16.97 -9.81 3.30
N SER A 167 -16.51 -8.92 4.20
CA SER A 167 -15.91 -7.64 3.83
C SER A 167 -14.63 -7.81 3.00
N ILE A 168 -13.72 -8.74 3.38
CA ILE A 168 -12.52 -9.06 2.61
C ILE A 168 -12.89 -9.57 1.21
N LYS A 169 -13.83 -10.52 1.12
CA LYS A 169 -14.30 -11.05 -0.17
C LYS A 169 -14.88 -9.95 -1.08
N GLN A 170 -15.71 -9.08 -0.52
CA GLN A 170 -16.30 -7.95 -1.26
C GLN A 170 -15.24 -6.97 -1.76
N ARG A 171 -14.25 -6.66 -0.93
CA ARG A 171 -13.15 -5.78 -1.30
C ARG A 171 -12.27 -6.37 -2.39
N ASP A 172 -11.94 -7.66 -2.28
CA ASP A 172 -11.18 -8.35 -3.32
C ASP A 172 -11.91 -8.30 -4.66
N GLN A 173 -13.19 -8.66 -4.68
CA GLN A 173 -14.00 -8.57 -5.88
C GLN A 173 -14.02 -7.15 -6.45
N SER A 174 -14.15 -6.14 -5.59
CA SER A 174 -14.11 -4.74 -5.99
C SER A 174 -12.74 -4.33 -6.54
N ASP A 175 -11.64 -4.72 -5.88
CA ASP A 175 -10.29 -4.32 -6.26
C ASP A 175 -9.82 -5.03 -7.55
N TYR A 176 -10.15 -6.32 -7.74
CA TYR A 176 -9.80 -7.08 -8.95
C TYR A 176 -10.67 -6.70 -10.17
N LYS A 177 -11.99 -6.48 -9.97
CA LYS A 177 -12.94 -6.26 -11.07
C LYS A 177 -13.16 -4.80 -11.46
N ARG A 178 -12.60 -3.83 -10.73
CA ARG A 178 -12.78 -2.41 -11.08
C ARG A 178 -12.14 -2.09 -12.45
N LYS A 179 -12.86 -1.30 -13.25
CA LYS A 179 -12.41 -0.91 -14.61
C LYS A 179 -11.15 -0.04 -14.59
N ILE A 180 -10.94 0.74 -13.52
CA ILE A 180 -9.82 1.69 -13.40
C ILE A 180 -8.86 1.19 -12.35
N SER A 181 -7.60 0.98 -12.73
CA SER A 181 -6.51 0.53 -11.86
C SER A 181 -6.86 -0.72 -11.06
N PRO A 182 -7.26 -1.84 -11.71
CA PRO A 182 -7.55 -3.08 -11.01
C PRO A 182 -6.33 -3.61 -10.27
N LEU A 183 -6.56 -4.34 -9.19
CA LEU A 183 -5.48 -5.10 -8.56
C LEU A 183 -5.04 -6.21 -9.51
N LYS A 184 -3.79 -6.20 -9.90
CA LYS A 184 -3.19 -7.24 -10.75
C LYS A 184 -1.71 -7.43 -10.44
N LYS A 185 -1.23 -8.65 -10.56
CA LYS A 185 0.21 -8.94 -10.55
C LYS A 185 0.79 -8.57 -11.91
N THR A 186 1.85 -7.76 -11.93
CA THR A 186 2.60 -7.48 -13.17
C THR A 186 3.59 -8.61 -13.46
N LYS A 187 4.05 -8.72 -14.72
CA LYS A 187 5.01 -9.75 -15.13
C LYS A 187 6.31 -9.66 -14.33
N ASP A 188 6.78 -8.44 -14.08
CA ASP A 188 8.01 -8.11 -13.38
C ASP A 188 7.85 -8.03 -11.84
N SER A 189 6.66 -8.29 -11.29
CA SER A 189 6.45 -8.37 -9.84
C SER A 189 6.75 -9.76 -9.31
N ILE A 190 7.53 -9.80 -8.25
CA ILE A 190 7.85 -11.02 -7.51
C ILE A 190 6.65 -11.39 -6.64
N LEU A 191 6.09 -12.58 -6.89
CA LEU A 191 4.98 -13.12 -6.12
C LEU A 191 5.50 -13.71 -4.81
N ILE A 192 4.86 -13.30 -3.70
CA ILE A 192 5.08 -13.91 -2.38
C ILE A 192 3.73 -14.31 -1.80
N ASP A 193 3.49 -15.61 -1.70
CA ASP A 193 2.37 -16.13 -0.91
C ASP A 193 2.76 -16.15 0.56
N THR A 194 2.01 -15.40 1.34
CA THR A 194 2.23 -15.23 2.79
C THR A 194 1.30 -16.11 3.62
N THR A 195 0.56 -17.07 3.01
CA THR A 195 -0.46 -17.88 3.68
C THR A 195 0.09 -18.56 4.93
N HIS A 196 1.27 -19.18 4.80
CA HIS A 196 1.92 -19.96 5.86
C HIS A 196 3.16 -19.26 6.45
N LEU A 197 3.47 -18.04 5.99
CA LEU A 197 4.63 -17.32 6.49
C LEU A 197 4.29 -16.50 7.74
N THR A 198 5.19 -16.56 8.70
CA THR A 198 5.27 -15.58 9.79
C THR A 198 5.68 -14.21 9.25
N ILE A 199 5.52 -13.19 10.07
CA ILE A 199 5.94 -11.81 9.71
C ILE A 199 7.44 -11.78 9.40
N ASN A 200 8.26 -12.46 10.22
CA ASN A 200 9.71 -12.47 10.09
C ASN A 200 10.19 -13.27 8.87
N GLU A 201 9.61 -14.43 8.59
CA GLU A 201 9.94 -15.22 7.39
C GLU A 201 9.64 -14.44 6.11
N CYS A 202 8.47 -13.80 6.04
CA CYS A 202 8.12 -12.97 4.90
C CYS A 202 9.09 -11.79 4.75
N PHE A 203 9.42 -11.11 5.85
CA PHE A 203 10.40 -10.02 5.86
C PHE A 203 11.76 -10.48 5.35
N ASN A 204 12.30 -11.56 5.89
CA ASN A 204 13.61 -12.10 5.51
C ASN A 204 13.63 -12.52 4.03
N LYS A 205 12.56 -13.14 3.53
CA LYS A 205 12.42 -13.46 2.11
C LYS A 205 12.50 -12.23 1.23
N MET A 206 11.76 -11.16 1.56
CA MET A 206 11.80 -9.91 0.81
C MET A 206 13.15 -9.21 0.93
N LYS A 207 13.71 -9.15 2.13
CA LYS A 207 15.02 -8.56 2.42
C LYS A 207 16.12 -9.23 1.59
N ASN A 208 16.18 -10.55 1.57
CA ASN A 208 17.19 -11.30 0.81
C ASN A 208 17.13 -10.99 -0.69
N ILE A 209 15.93 -10.83 -1.25
CA ILE A 209 15.75 -10.44 -2.65
C ILE A 209 16.30 -9.01 -2.89
N ILE A 210 15.99 -8.09 -2.01
CA ILE A 210 16.44 -6.68 -2.11
C ILE A 210 17.96 -6.61 -1.98
N ASP A 211 18.55 -7.29 -0.99
CA ASP A 211 20.01 -7.26 -0.73
C ASP A 211 20.79 -7.80 -1.92
N ARG A 212 20.32 -8.92 -2.52
CA ARG A 212 20.92 -9.47 -3.75
C ARG A 212 20.87 -8.49 -4.91
N GLY A 213 19.73 -7.85 -5.15
CA GLY A 213 19.56 -6.88 -6.22
C GLY A 213 20.41 -5.61 -6.01
N VAL A 214 20.55 -5.12 -4.78
CA VAL A 214 21.41 -3.99 -4.44
C VAL A 214 22.87 -4.33 -4.66
N ASN A 215 23.33 -5.52 -4.28
CA ASN A 215 24.71 -5.96 -4.44
C ASN A 215 25.09 -6.14 -5.93
N ILE A 216 24.20 -6.73 -6.76
CA ILE A 216 24.41 -6.84 -8.20
C ILE A 216 24.57 -5.45 -8.83
N ASN A 217 23.72 -4.50 -8.49
CA ASN A 217 23.80 -3.14 -9.00
C ASN A 217 25.06 -2.38 -8.56
N ARG A 218 25.61 -2.69 -7.38
CA ARG A 218 26.89 -2.12 -6.91
C ARG A 218 28.07 -2.67 -7.72
N ASN A 219 28.12 -3.98 -7.90
CA ASN A 219 29.21 -4.63 -8.66
C ASN A 219 29.22 -4.18 -10.14
N SER A 220 28.07 -4.08 -10.77
CA SER A 220 27.95 -3.60 -12.16
C SER A 220 28.38 -2.12 -12.34
N LYS A 221 28.23 -1.28 -11.32
CA LYS A 221 28.70 0.11 -11.35
C LYS A 221 30.22 0.22 -11.14
N ASN A 222 30.78 -0.61 -10.26
CA ASN A 222 32.23 -0.62 -10.03
C ASN A 222 33.00 -1.11 -11.27
N LEU A 223 32.45 -2.08 -12.02
CA LEU A 223 33.01 -2.54 -13.31
C LEU A 223 32.99 -1.46 -14.40
N LYS A 224 31.99 -0.56 -14.40
CA LYS A 224 31.88 0.55 -15.37
C LYS A 224 32.73 1.78 -15.03
N LEU A 225 33.26 1.87 -13.82
CA LEU A 225 34.12 2.95 -13.38
C LEU A 225 35.63 2.60 -13.55
N ASN A 226 35.93 1.31 -13.81
CA ASN A 226 37.29 0.79 -14.01
C ASN A 226 37.61 0.48 -15.48
N ASN A 227 36.69 0.78 -16.40
CA ASN A 227 36.85 0.79 -17.85
C ASN A 227 36.68 2.23 -18.37
#